data_f91d422a089d02a73f777b6e409be2d5
#
_entry.id   f91d422a089d02a73f777b6e409be2d5
#
_cell.length_a   1.000
_cell.length_b   1.000
_cell.length_c   1.000
_cell.angle_alpha   90.00
_cell.angle_beta   90.00
_cell.angle_gamma   90.00
#
_symmetry.space_group_name_H-M   'P 1'
#
loop_
_entity.id
_entity.type
_entity.pdbx_description
1 polymer ?
#
loop_
_entity_poly.entity_id
_entity_poly.type
_entity_poly.pdbx_seq_one_letter_code
_entity_poly.pdbx_strand_id
1 'polypeptide(L)'
;IILTAYGEFEYAREALSFGAVSFVLKPLDPEELTKELQKCKEKLEHIYRQKSSEKKMQKDQFLLEQLSGMVPSENQQSKWEEMKIPFDKPLSVALIRPENKQQNNKMAEEMEEIIQDYFPVYEMISMNQGYAFILFGEENMEYQIQLLCTYMQEIMNSKRNWNGGI
;
A
#
# COMPACT_ATOMS: atom_id res chain seq x y z
N ILE A 1 0.26 -10.77 -26.04
CA ILE A 1 1.11 -11.49 -26.98
C ILE A 1 0.28 -11.85 -28.20
N ILE A 2 0.86 -11.70 -29.39
CA ILE A 2 0.24 -12.12 -30.63
C ILE A 2 0.99 -13.36 -31.17
N LEU A 3 0.25 -14.38 -31.55
CA LEU A 3 0.79 -15.60 -32.16
C LEU A 3 0.49 -15.57 -33.66
N THR A 4 1.51 -15.55 -34.52
CA THR A 4 1.33 -15.42 -35.97
C THR A 4 2.18 -16.42 -36.75
N ALA A 5 1.68 -16.82 -37.92
CA ALA A 5 2.49 -17.59 -38.88
C ALA A 5 3.30 -16.67 -39.85
N TYR A 6 3.02 -15.38 -39.81
CA TYR A 6 3.63 -14.39 -40.71
C TYR A 6 4.77 -13.67 -39.99
N GLY A 7 6.00 -13.86 -40.49
CA GLY A 7 7.23 -13.29 -39.92
C GLY A 7 7.63 -11.94 -40.51
N GLU A 8 6.74 -11.28 -41.26
CA GLU A 8 7.04 -9.99 -41.88
C GLU A 8 7.13 -8.90 -40.81
N PHE A 9 8.18 -8.11 -40.86
CA PHE A 9 8.47 -7.03 -39.90
C PHE A 9 7.33 -6.02 -39.79
N GLU A 10 6.58 -5.79 -40.86
CA GLU A 10 5.46 -4.84 -40.87
C GLU A 10 4.32 -5.27 -39.96
N TYR A 11 3.95 -6.55 -39.92
CA TYR A 11 2.90 -7.05 -39.01
C TYR A 11 3.32 -7.00 -37.58
N ALA A 12 4.60 -7.27 -37.30
CA ALA A 12 5.13 -7.13 -35.92
C ALA A 12 5.08 -5.68 -35.45
N ARG A 13 5.45 -4.72 -36.29
CA ARG A 13 5.40 -3.28 -35.98
C ARG A 13 3.97 -2.81 -35.81
N GLU A 14 3.04 -3.25 -36.62
CA GLU A 14 1.63 -2.93 -36.52
C GLU A 14 1.04 -3.50 -35.21
N ALA A 15 1.36 -4.75 -34.88
CA ALA A 15 0.95 -5.37 -33.63
C ALA A 15 1.40 -4.56 -32.38
N LEU A 16 2.64 -4.09 -32.37
CA LEU A 16 3.18 -3.25 -31.30
C LEU A 16 2.48 -1.89 -31.24
N SER A 17 2.11 -1.29 -32.37
CA SER A 17 1.38 -0.02 -32.43
C SER A 17 -0.03 -0.13 -31.84
N PHE A 18 -0.65 -1.30 -31.90
CA PHE A 18 -1.92 -1.62 -31.23
C PHE A 18 -1.77 -2.04 -29.75
N GLY A 19 -0.58 -1.88 -29.19
CA GLY A 19 -0.33 -2.15 -27.77
C GLY A 19 -0.02 -3.61 -27.43
N ALA A 20 0.28 -4.45 -28.43
CA ALA A 20 0.81 -5.78 -28.15
C ALA A 20 2.17 -5.66 -27.43
N VAL A 21 2.36 -6.42 -26.37
CA VAL A 21 3.62 -6.43 -25.62
C VAL A 21 4.71 -7.17 -26.39
N SER A 22 4.32 -8.22 -27.14
CA SER A 22 5.23 -9.09 -27.86
C SER A 22 4.46 -9.88 -28.92
N PHE A 23 5.19 -10.49 -29.84
CA PHE A 23 4.66 -11.47 -30.80
C PHE A 23 5.58 -12.70 -30.85
N VAL A 24 5.01 -13.87 -31.17
CA VAL A 24 5.72 -15.13 -31.28
C VAL A 24 5.32 -15.79 -32.65
N LEU A 25 6.29 -16.30 -33.35
CA LEU A 25 6.08 -16.94 -34.65
C LEU A 25 5.67 -18.41 -34.49
N LYS A 26 4.83 -18.88 -35.39
CA LYS A 26 4.54 -20.32 -35.54
C LYS A 26 5.56 -20.95 -36.51
N PRO A 27 6.01 -22.20 -36.26
CA PRO A 27 5.65 -23.10 -35.18
C PRO A 27 6.16 -22.61 -33.83
N LEU A 28 5.35 -22.80 -32.76
CA LEU A 28 5.66 -22.29 -31.44
C LEU A 28 6.82 -23.07 -30.80
N ASP A 29 7.87 -22.35 -30.46
CA ASP A 29 8.90 -22.86 -29.54
C ASP A 29 8.44 -22.63 -28.09
N PRO A 30 8.32 -23.68 -27.28
CA PRO A 30 7.91 -23.57 -25.86
C PRO A 30 8.83 -22.68 -25.03
N GLU A 31 10.14 -22.68 -25.31
CA GLU A 31 11.11 -21.85 -24.58
C GLU A 31 10.95 -20.36 -24.94
N GLU A 32 10.78 -20.05 -26.21
CA GLU A 32 10.52 -18.69 -26.68
C GLU A 32 9.20 -18.15 -26.12
N LEU A 33 8.14 -18.95 -26.19
CA LEU A 33 6.84 -18.57 -25.63
C LEU A 33 6.93 -18.30 -24.13
N THR A 34 7.64 -19.14 -23.39
CA THR A 34 7.82 -18.98 -21.94
C THR A 34 8.56 -17.69 -21.62
N LYS A 35 9.61 -17.34 -22.36
CA LYS A 35 10.34 -16.06 -22.19
C LYS A 35 9.45 -14.86 -22.46
N GLU A 36 8.64 -14.89 -23.51
CA GLU A 36 7.75 -13.77 -23.84
C GLU A 36 6.61 -13.63 -22.83
N LEU A 37 6.08 -14.75 -22.30
CA LEU A 37 5.12 -14.74 -21.20
C LEU A 37 5.70 -14.13 -19.93
N GLN A 38 6.95 -14.48 -19.60
CA GLN A 38 7.64 -13.92 -18.43
C GLN A 38 7.81 -12.39 -18.57
N LYS A 39 8.24 -11.90 -19.73
CA LYS A 39 8.32 -10.44 -20.00
C LYS A 39 6.98 -9.74 -19.85
N CYS A 40 5.90 -10.36 -20.34
CA CYS A 40 4.56 -9.82 -20.18
C CYS A 40 4.14 -9.74 -18.72
N LYS A 41 4.42 -10.79 -17.94
CA LYS A 41 4.16 -10.83 -16.51
C LYS A 41 4.88 -9.69 -15.78
N GLU A 42 6.18 -9.55 -16.00
CA GLU A 42 6.99 -8.49 -15.38
C GLU A 42 6.48 -7.08 -15.72
N LYS A 43 6.10 -6.85 -16.98
CA LYS A 43 5.53 -5.58 -17.42
C LYS A 43 4.19 -5.29 -16.74
N LEU A 44 3.32 -6.29 -16.63
CA LEU A 44 2.05 -6.15 -15.92
C LEU A 44 2.26 -5.87 -14.44
N GLU A 45 3.14 -6.61 -13.77
CA GLU A 45 3.46 -6.37 -12.36
C GLU A 45 4.01 -4.95 -12.15
N HIS A 46 4.85 -4.46 -13.04
CA HIS A 46 5.36 -3.09 -12.98
C HIS A 46 4.23 -2.06 -13.09
N ILE A 47 3.32 -2.23 -14.05
CA ILE A 47 2.16 -1.34 -14.24
C ILE A 47 1.24 -1.38 -13.00
N TYR A 48 0.98 -2.56 -12.44
CA TYR A 48 0.16 -2.70 -11.23
C TYR A 48 0.81 -2.04 -10.02
N ARG A 49 2.12 -2.21 -9.83
CA ARG A 49 2.86 -1.55 -8.73
C ARG A 49 2.82 -0.03 -8.87
N GLN A 50 3.02 0.51 -10.07
CA GLN A 50 2.92 1.96 -10.30
C GLN A 50 1.53 2.50 -9.96
N LYS A 51 0.47 1.88 -10.51
CA LYS A 51 -0.92 2.29 -10.24
C LYS A 51 -1.30 2.18 -8.76
N SER A 52 -0.82 1.13 -8.07
CA SER A 52 -1.04 0.95 -6.65
C SER A 52 -0.33 2.03 -5.84
N SER A 53 0.92 2.36 -6.19
CA SER A 53 1.70 3.41 -5.54
C SER A 53 1.07 4.79 -5.74
N GLU A 54 0.62 5.11 -6.96
CA GLU A 54 -0.08 6.37 -7.25
C GLU A 54 -1.36 6.52 -6.44
N LYS A 55 -2.19 5.46 -6.39
CA LYS A 55 -3.42 5.45 -5.59
C LYS A 55 -3.13 5.61 -4.11
N LYS A 56 -2.11 4.91 -3.60
CA LYS A 56 -1.70 5.06 -2.20
C LYS A 56 -1.27 6.50 -1.91
N MET A 57 -0.43 7.08 -2.76
CA MET A 57 0.03 8.47 -2.60
C MET A 57 -1.13 9.48 -2.60
N GLN A 58 -2.11 9.32 -3.49
CA GLN A 58 -3.31 10.16 -3.52
C GLN A 58 -4.14 10.02 -2.25
N LYS A 59 -4.27 8.78 -1.75
CA LYS A 59 -4.98 8.50 -0.51
C LYS A 59 -4.27 9.09 0.70
N ASP A 60 -2.96 8.90 0.80
CA ASP A 60 -2.14 9.45 1.89
C ASP A 60 -2.20 10.99 1.91
N GLN A 61 -2.11 11.62 0.73
CA GLN A 61 -2.24 13.07 0.61
C GLN A 61 -3.62 13.55 1.08
N PHE A 62 -4.69 12.90 0.62
CA PHE A 62 -6.06 13.21 1.03
C PHE A 62 -6.22 13.12 2.56
N LEU A 63 -5.74 12.04 3.18
CA LEU A 63 -5.81 11.85 4.62
C LEU A 63 -5.00 12.90 5.39
N LEU A 64 -3.81 13.28 4.91
CA LEU A 64 -3.02 14.35 5.51
C LEU A 64 -3.73 15.71 5.43
N GLU A 65 -4.39 16.00 4.32
CA GLU A 65 -5.22 17.20 4.17
C GLU A 65 -6.37 17.22 5.18
N GLN A 66 -7.05 16.07 5.38
CA GLN A 66 -8.11 15.95 6.39
C GLN A 66 -7.59 16.18 7.81
N LEU A 67 -6.46 15.57 8.17
CA LEU A 67 -5.84 15.71 9.49
C LEU A 67 -5.33 17.13 9.77
N SER A 68 -4.93 17.87 8.73
CA SER A 68 -4.45 19.25 8.87
C SER A 68 -5.58 20.28 9.05
N GLY A 69 -6.83 19.88 8.87
CA GLY A 69 -7.99 20.79 8.91
C GLY A 69 -8.07 21.75 7.71
N MET A 70 -7.25 21.57 6.70
CA MET A 70 -7.23 22.39 5.47
C MET A 70 -8.23 21.91 4.42
N VAL A 71 -9.44 21.55 4.83
CA VAL A 71 -10.37 20.89 3.91
C VAL A 71 -11.37 21.87 3.34
N PRO A 72 -11.49 21.98 1.99
CA PRO A 72 -12.63 22.61 1.35
C PRO A 72 -13.91 21.80 1.62
N SER A 73 -14.96 22.47 2.05
CA SER A 73 -16.21 21.84 2.51
C SER A 73 -17.07 21.20 1.41
N GLU A 74 -16.70 21.32 0.14
CA GLU A 74 -17.47 20.77 -0.97
C GLU A 74 -16.91 19.40 -1.43
N ASN A 75 -17.81 18.40 -1.53
CA ASN A 75 -17.54 17.05 -2.03
C ASN A 75 -16.63 16.14 -1.17
N GLN A 76 -16.60 16.32 0.13
CA GLN A 76 -15.80 15.45 1.01
C GLN A 76 -16.27 13.98 0.98
N GLN A 77 -17.56 13.75 1.18
CA GLN A 77 -18.13 12.40 1.26
C GLN A 77 -17.80 11.55 0.02
N SER A 78 -17.94 12.11 -1.17
CA SER A 78 -17.65 11.41 -2.41
C SER A 78 -16.17 11.02 -2.54
N LYS A 79 -15.24 11.81 -1.99
CA LYS A 79 -13.81 11.47 -1.96
C LYS A 79 -13.49 10.35 -0.97
N TRP A 80 -14.14 10.34 0.21
CA TRP A 80 -13.99 9.24 1.17
C TRP A 80 -14.44 7.93 0.57
N GLU A 81 -15.59 7.93 -0.14
CA GLU A 81 -16.13 6.76 -0.84
C GLU A 81 -15.21 6.31 -2.00
N GLU A 82 -14.71 7.25 -2.81
CA GLU A 82 -13.75 6.96 -3.90
C GLU A 82 -12.46 6.31 -3.37
N MET A 83 -11.94 6.82 -2.25
CA MET A 83 -10.75 6.30 -1.59
C MET A 83 -11.01 5.03 -0.77
N LYS A 84 -12.29 4.59 -0.67
CA LYS A 84 -12.73 3.44 0.13
C LYS A 84 -12.34 3.55 1.60
N ILE A 85 -12.48 4.75 2.16
CA ILE A 85 -12.21 5.02 3.56
C ILE A 85 -13.55 5.17 4.28
N PRO A 86 -13.79 4.51 5.43
CA PRO A 86 -15.02 4.69 6.21
C PRO A 86 -15.11 6.14 6.69
N PHE A 87 -16.19 6.82 6.34
CA PHE A 87 -16.41 8.21 6.78
C PHE A 87 -17.46 8.31 7.89
N ASP A 88 -18.27 7.29 8.05
CA ASP A 88 -19.37 7.18 8.99
C ASP A 88 -18.98 6.53 10.34
N LYS A 89 -17.72 6.11 10.47
CA LYS A 89 -17.21 5.47 11.67
C LYS A 89 -16.43 6.45 12.56
N PRO A 90 -16.50 6.27 13.88
CA PRO A 90 -15.58 6.95 14.79
C PRO A 90 -14.13 6.66 14.39
N LEU A 91 -13.28 7.68 14.43
CA LEU A 91 -11.87 7.52 14.12
C LEU A 91 -10.98 8.05 15.24
N SER A 92 -9.80 7.47 15.35
CA SER A 92 -8.72 7.95 16.18
C SER A 92 -7.40 7.94 15.41
N VAL A 93 -6.46 8.76 15.85
CA VAL A 93 -5.14 8.83 15.21
C VAL A 93 -4.07 8.47 16.21
N ALA A 94 -3.32 7.41 15.92
CA ALA A 94 -2.13 7.01 16.65
C ALA A 94 -0.88 7.48 15.89
N LEU A 95 -0.03 8.28 16.57
CA LEU A 95 1.25 8.72 16.00
C LEU A 95 2.37 7.89 16.61
N ILE A 96 3.12 7.23 15.75
CA ILE A 96 4.26 6.40 16.13
C ILE A 96 5.53 7.05 15.58
N ARG A 97 6.43 7.42 16.50
CA ARG A 97 7.70 8.04 16.15
C ARG A 97 8.86 7.17 16.66
N PRO A 98 9.61 6.54 15.75
CA PRO A 98 10.78 5.76 16.13
C PRO A 98 11.92 6.66 16.61
N GLU A 99 12.69 6.20 17.58
CA GLU A 99 13.86 6.92 18.10
C GLU A 99 15.02 6.97 17.07
N ASN A 100 15.13 5.94 16.22
CA ASN A 100 16.15 5.80 15.20
C ASN A 100 15.57 5.62 13.79
N LYS A 101 16.03 6.43 12.83
CA LYS A 101 15.58 6.36 11.43
C LYS A 101 15.86 5.03 10.74
N GLN A 102 16.87 4.26 11.16
CA GLN A 102 17.22 2.98 10.55
C GLN A 102 16.28 1.85 10.90
N GLN A 103 15.43 2.01 11.92
CA GLN A 103 14.46 0.99 12.37
C GLN A 103 13.04 1.23 11.86
N ASN A 104 12.83 2.26 11.05
CA ASN A 104 11.50 2.72 10.66
C ASN A 104 10.63 1.62 10.02
N ASN A 105 11.12 0.94 8.99
CA ASN A 105 10.27 0.01 8.23
C ASN A 105 9.89 -1.23 9.04
N LYS A 106 10.85 -1.83 9.74
CA LYS A 106 10.57 -3.01 10.57
C LYS A 106 9.61 -2.70 11.71
N MET A 107 9.76 -1.53 12.33
CA MET A 107 8.86 -1.09 13.39
C MET A 107 7.44 -0.81 12.86
N ALA A 108 7.33 -0.27 11.64
CA ALA A 108 6.02 -0.06 11.02
C ALA A 108 5.30 -1.38 10.77
N GLU A 109 5.99 -2.39 10.22
CA GLU A 109 5.44 -3.73 9.98
C GLU A 109 4.99 -4.39 11.29
N GLU A 110 5.83 -4.37 12.33
CA GLU A 110 5.49 -4.91 13.65
C GLU A 110 4.28 -4.18 14.28
N MET A 111 4.19 -2.87 14.10
CA MET A 111 3.05 -2.09 14.60
C MET A 111 1.78 -2.35 13.80
N GLU A 112 1.91 -2.53 12.49
CA GLU A 112 0.79 -2.85 11.61
C GLU A 112 0.15 -4.19 11.99
N GLU A 113 0.96 -5.22 12.25
CA GLU A 113 0.47 -6.52 12.74
C GLU A 113 -0.31 -6.37 14.06
N ILE A 114 0.21 -5.61 15.01
CA ILE A 114 -0.46 -5.39 16.30
C ILE A 114 -1.76 -4.60 16.12
N ILE A 115 -1.73 -3.52 15.34
CA ILE A 115 -2.90 -2.66 15.12
C ILE A 115 -4.03 -3.44 14.45
N GLN A 116 -3.71 -4.31 13.50
CA GLN A 116 -4.69 -5.10 12.77
C GLN A 116 -5.51 -6.02 13.67
N ASP A 117 -4.95 -6.50 14.78
CA ASP A 117 -5.66 -7.34 15.75
C ASP A 117 -6.75 -6.55 16.53
N TYR A 118 -6.52 -5.26 16.77
CA TYR A 118 -7.45 -4.41 17.53
C TYR A 118 -8.36 -3.58 16.60
N PHE A 119 -7.84 -3.18 15.47
CA PHE A 119 -8.53 -2.34 14.49
C PHE A 119 -8.42 -2.96 13.10
N PRO A 120 -9.39 -3.81 12.70
CA PRO A 120 -9.35 -4.48 11.39
C PRO A 120 -9.47 -3.50 10.21
N VAL A 121 -9.93 -2.27 10.48
CA VAL A 121 -9.99 -1.20 9.49
C VAL A 121 -9.13 -0.04 9.96
N TYR A 122 -8.05 0.20 9.26
CA TYR A 122 -7.11 1.29 9.53
C TYR A 122 -6.45 1.77 8.24
N GLU A 123 -5.86 2.97 8.30
CA GLU A 123 -4.99 3.51 7.26
C GLU A 123 -3.66 3.93 7.86
N MET A 124 -2.58 3.57 7.21
CA MET A 124 -1.22 3.95 7.62
C MET A 124 -0.64 4.97 6.65
N ILE A 125 -0.20 6.11 7.19
CA ILE A 125 0.47 7.18 6.45
C ILE A 125 1.91 7.27 6.90
N SER A 126 2.85 7.24 5.95
CA SER A 126 4.26 7.50 6.22
C SER A 126 4.49 9.00 6.34
N MET A 127 5.14 9.42 7.42
CA MET A 127 5.49 10.82 7.71
C MET A 127 7.01 10.98 7.79
N ASN A 128 7.50 12.23 7.74
CA ASN A 128 8.94 12.52 7.82
C ASN A 128 9.64 11.96 9.06
N GLN A 129 8.91 11.78 10.17
CA GLN A 129 9.46 11.35 11.46
C GLN A 129 8.67 10.19 12.07
N GLY A 130 8.10 9.30 11.25
CA GLY A 130 7.35 8.14 11.74
C GLY A 130 6.11 7.85 10.93
N TYR A 131 5.09 7.34 11.60
CA TYR A 131 3.86 6.88 10.97
C TYR A 131 2.64 7.42 11.71
N ALA A 132 1.61 7.77 10.95
CA ALA A 132 0.28 8.01 11.48
C ALA A 132 -0.62 6.83 11.11
N PHE A 133 -1.27 6.24 12.10
CA PHE A 133 -2.29 5.23 11.91
C PHE A 133 -3.65 5.87 12.19
N ILE A 134 -4.51 5.88 11.20
CA ILE A 134 -5.89 6.32 11.34
C ILE A 134 -6.72 5.06 11.60
N LEU A 135 -7.24 4.94 12.79
CA LEU A 135 -7.94 3.77 13.29
C LEU A 135 -9.44 4.02 13.19
N PHE A 136 -10.17 3.12 12.56
CA PHE A 136 -11.62 3.20 12.45
C PHE A 136 -12.23 2.13 13.34
N GLY A 137 -13.10 2.54 14.26
CA GLY A 137 -13.69 1.65 15.24
C GLY A 137 -15.19 1.78 15.35
N GLU A 138 -15.73 1.22 16.43
CA GLU A 138 -17.12 1.30 16.83
C GLU A 138 -17.26 2.09 18.15
N GLU A 139 -18.45 2.15 18.74
CA GLU A 139 -18.75 3.02 19.88
C GLU A 139 -17.83 2.87 21.12
N ASN A 140 -17.10 1.75 21.27
CA ASN A 140 -16.20 1.50 22.41
C ASN A 140 -14.71 1.69 22.10
N MET A 141 -14.38 2.58 21.19
CA MET A 141 -13.03 2.81 20.68
C MET A 141 -12.00 3.18 21.76
N GLU A 142 -12.42 3.90 22.81
CA GLU A 142 -11.53 4.31 23.92
C GLU A 142 -10.91 3.11 24.65
N TYR A 143 -11.70 2.08 24.90
CA TYR A 143 -11.21 0.86 25.56
C TYR A 143 -10.20 0.11 24.66
N GLN A 144 -10.51 -0.03 23.38
CA GLN A 144 -9.60 -0.66 22.44
C GLN A 144 -8.28 0.09 22.29
N ILE A 145 -8.33 1.43 22.29
CA ILE A 145 -7.14 2.29 22.24
C ILE A 145 -6.32 2.12 23.53
N GLN A 146 -6.94 2.08 24.70
CA GLN A 146 -6.24 1.83 25.95
C GLN A 146 -5.52 0.49 25.97
N LEU A 147 -6.18 -0.59 25.51
CA LEU A 147 -5.58 -1.90 25.40
C LEU A 147 -4.38 -1.88 24.44
N LEU A 148 -4.54 -1.29 23.26
CA LEU A 148 -3.47 -1.15 22.27
C LEU A 148 -2.28 -0.38 22.86
N CYS A 149 -2.52 0.76 23.51
CA CYS A 149 -1.46 1.56 24.14
C CYS A 149 -0.72 0.78 25.23
N THR A 150 -1.44 0.04 26.08
CA THR A 150 -0.85 -0.78 27.14
C THR A 150 0.04 -1.87 26.54
N TYR A 151 -0.45 -2.60 25.55
CA TYR A 151 0.29 -3.66 24.87
C TYR A 151 1.54 -3.13 24.16
N MET A 152 1.42 -2.00 23.47
CA MET A 152 2.56 -1.35 22.83
C MET A 152 3.62 -0.91 23.83
N GLN A 153 3.22 -0.39 25.01
CA GLN A 153 4.15 -0.01 26.07
C GLN A 153 4.89 -1.24 26.63
N GLU A 154 4.20 -2.36 26.82
CA GLU A 154 4.82 -3.61 27.29
C GLU A 154 5.88 -4.13 26.30
N ILE A 155 5.57 -4.12 24.98
CA ILE A 155 6.52 -4.51 23.95
C ILE A 155 7.74 -3.58 23.94
N MET A 156 7.53 -2.28 24.00
CA MET A 156 8.62 -1.31 23.99
C MET A 156 9.51 -1.46 25.24
N ASN A 157 8.92 -1.68 26.41
CA ASN A 157 9.66 -1.91 27.65
C ASN A 157 10.43 -3.23 27.62
N SER A 158 9.86 -4.30 27.08
CA SER A 158 10.55 -5.60 26.94
C SER A 158 11.76 -5.48 26.01
N LYS A 159 11.65 -4.74 24.90
CA LYS A 159 12.76 -4.49 23.98
C LYS A 159 13.86 -3.61 24.57
N ARG A 160 13.53 -2.62 25.44
CA ARG A 160 14.52 -1.81 26.17
C ARG A 160 15.30 -2.63 27.18
N ASN A 161 14.64 -3.53 27.93
CA ASN A 161 15.30 -4.40 28.88
C ASN A 161 16.23 -5.43 28.22
N TRP A 162 15.98 -5.78 26.97
CA TRP A 162 16.84 -6.70 26.21
C TRP A 162 18.13 -6.05 25.72
N ASN A 163 18.13 -4.75 25.47
CA ASN A 163 19.32 -4.00 25.07
C ASN A 163 20.18 -3.51 26.27
N GLY A 164 19.73 -3.76 27.51
CA GLY A 164 20.45 -3.38 28.73
C GLY A 164 21.23 -4.51 29.40
N GLY A 165 21.32 -5.68 28.75
CA GLY A 165 21.98 -6.86 29.28
C GLY A 165 23.15 -7.31 28.40
N ILE A 166 24.27 -6.56 28.38
CA ILE A 166 25.62 -7.03 28.11
C ILE A 166 26.56 -6.24 29.02
#